data_48e5b49d28918e134ced51ed2cceec5e
#
_entry.id   48e5b49d28918e134ced51ed2cceec5e
#
_cell.length_a   1.000
_cell.length_b   1.000
_cell.length_c   1.000
_cell.angle_alpha   90.00
_cell.angle_beta   90.00
_cell.angle_gamma   90.00
#
_symmetry.space_group_name_H-M   'P 1'
#
loop_
_entity.id
_entity.type
_entity.pdbx_description
1 polymer ?
#
loop_
_entity_poly.entity_id
_entity_poly.type
_entity_poly.pdbx_seq_one_letter_code
_entity_poly.pdbx_strand_id
1 'polypeptide(L)'
;QKGTGRARAGTIRSPIWRGGGMTFASVYQDIKPKKINKKMYRSAMRSIWSKKVEEGSLVLVDDLQIHEPVKSSQIKEILANLGMEKGLIVISETNEGLFKASRNLKQYKVQNLNSIDPSALIQAEKVLLTSSALNKLTEVLSK
;
A
#
# COMPACT_ATOMS: atom_id res chain seq x y z
N GLN A 1 -11.31 -56.39 -6.23
CA GLN A 1 -9.90 -56.74 -6.09
C GLN A 1 -9.51 -57.82 -7.13
N LYS A 2 -8.58 -58.73 -6.82
CA LYS A 2 -8.19 -59.79 -7.75
C LYS A 2 -9.36 -60.71 -8.07
N GLY A 3 -9.52 -61.14 -9.34
CA GLY A 3 -10.55 -62.09 -9.76
C GLY A 3 -11.92 -61.53 -10.08
N THR A 4 -12.16 -60.20 -9.88
CA THR A 4 -13.49 -59.57 -10.15
C THR A 4 -13.66 -59.10 -11.60
N GLY A 5 -12.63 -59.16 -12.45
CA GLY A 5 -12.67 -58.68 -13.83
C GLY A 5 -12.81 -57.16 -13.98
N ARG A 6 -12.75 -56.41 -12.88
CA ARG A 6 -12.82 -54.91 -12.86
C ARG A 6 -11.52 -54.31 -12.44
N ALA A 7 -11.30 -53.00 -12.80
CA ALA A 7 -10.17 -52.26 -12.32
C ALA A 7 -10.18 -52.15 -10.78
N ARG A 8 -9.02 -52.30 -10.18
CA ARG A 8 -8.86 -52.22 -8.71
C ARG A 8 -9.08 -50.81 -8.22
N ALA A 9 -9.83 -50.67 -7.13
CA ALA A 9 -10.01 -49.40 -6.44
C ALA A 9 -9.98 -49.65 -4.94
N GLY A 10 -9.13 -48.92 -4.22
CA GLY A 10 -9.02 -49.03 -2.77
C GLY A 10 -10.17 -48.38 -2.02
N THR A 11 -10.86 -47.43 -2.65
CA THR A 11 -12.01 -46.69 -2.09
C THR A 11 -12.88 -46.16 -3.21
N ILE A 12 -14.18 -46.06 -2.95
CA ILE A 12 -15.16 -45.46 -3.87
C ILE A 12 -15.01 -43.93 -3.96
N ARG A 13 -14.26 -43.29 -3.05
CA ARG A 13 -13.96 -41.87 -3.06
C ARG A 13 -12.68 -41.52 -3.83
N SER A 14 -12.04 -42.49 -4.46
CA SER A 14 -10.83 -42.25 -5.26
C SER A 14 -11.13 -41.33 -6.45
N PRO A 15 -10.16 -40.50 -6.89
CA PRO A 15 -10.29 -39.64 -8.07
C PRO A 15 -10.61 -40.39 -9.36
N ILE A 16 -10.39 -41.70 -9.40
CA ILE A 16 -10.71 -42.55 -10.54
C ILE A 16 -12.24 -42.73 -10.73
N TRP A 17 -12.99 -42.53 -9.66
CA TRP A 17 -14.44 -42.71 -9.68
C TRP A 17 -15.16 -41.42 -10.01
N ARG A 18 -16.28 -41.51 -10.75
CA ARG A 18 -17.19 -40.40 -10.96
C ARG A 18 -17.78 -39.99 -9.62
N GLY A 19 -17.60 -38.70 -9.27
CA GLY A 19 -17.99 -38.18 -7.94
C GLY A 19 -17.00 -38.47 -6.81
N GLY A 20 -15.83 -39.04 -7.12
CA GLY A 20 -14.72 -39.17 -6.18
C GLY A 20 -13.98 -37.83 -5.91
N GLY A 21 -12.93 -37.88 -5.11
CA GLY A 21 -12.11 -36.71 -4.79
C GLY A 21 -11.35 -36.15 -5.99
N MET A 22 -10.90 -34.92 -5.88
CA MET A 22 -10.01 -34.29 -6.87
C MET A 22 -8.55 -34.60 -6.54
N THR A 23 -7.77 -35.05 -7.54
CA THR A 23 -6.35 -35.34 -7.37
C THR A 23 -5.54 -34.09 -7.05
N PHE A 24 -5.85 -32.99 -7.73
CA PHE A 24 -5.30 -31.66 -7.48
C PHE A 24 -6.45 -30.70 -7.13
N ALA A 25 -6.85 -30.73 -5.87
CA ALA A 25 -7.90 -29.83 -5.38
C ALA A 25 -7.44 -28.37 -5.54
N SER A 26 -8.38 -27.50 -5.93
CA SER A 26 -8.14 -26.05 -5.94
C SER A 26 -7.99 -25.57 -4.50
N VAL A 27 -6.77 -25.56 -4.00
CA VAL A 27 -6.41 -24.87 -2.75
C VAL A 27 -6.15 -23.41 -3.05
N TYR A 28 -6.39 -22.54 -2.06
CA TYR A 28 -5.97 -21.16 -2.13
C TYR A 28 -4.46 -21.14 -2.41
N GLN A 29 -4.12 -20.72 -3.61
CA GLN A 29 -2.73 -20.46 -3.98
C GLN A 29 -2.53 -18.96 -3.92
N ASP A 30 -1.43 -18.55 -3.31
CA ASP A 30 -1.02 -17.16 -3.36
C ASP A 30 -1.04 -16.69 -4.82
N ILE A 31 -1.89 -15.70 -5.08
CA ILE A 31 -2.02 -15.13 -6.42
C ILE A 31 -0.65 -14.56 -6.77
N LYS A 32 0.03 -15.18 -7.72
CA LYS A 32 1.32 -14.68 -8.21
C LYS A 32 1.11 -13.24 -8.69
N PRO A 33 1.85 -12.27 -8.13
CA PRO A 33 1.69 -10.87 -8.50
C PRO A 33 1.95 -10.70 -10.00
N LYS A 34 1.00 -10.10 -10.71
CA LYS A 34 1.18 -9.79 -12.13
C LYS A 34 2.07 -8.56 -12.26
N LYS A 35 3.08 -8.64 -13.11
CA LYS A 35 3.96 -7.51 -13.42
C LYS A 35 3.18 -6.44 -14.17
N ILE A 36 3.25 -5.18 -13.69
CA ILE A 36 2.70 -4.00 -14.36
C ILE A 36 3.83 -3.27 -15.09
N ASN A 37 3.54 -2.72 -16.28
CA ASN A 37 4.50 -1.93 -17.02
C ASN A 37 4.82 -0.63 -16.27
N LYS A 38 6.09 -0.25 -16.19
CA LYS A 38 6.55 0.97 -15.50
C LYS A 38 5.87 2.25 -16.01
N LYS A 39 5.70 2.38 -17.33
CA LYS A 39 5.02 3.53 -17.94
C LYS A 39 3.54 3.61 -17.52
N MET A 40 2.85 2.48 -17.46
CA MET A 40 1.45 2.40 -17.02
C MET A 40 1.33 2.80 -15.54
N TYR A 41 2.21 2.29 -14.68
CA TYR A 41 2.25 2.66 -13.25
C TYR A 41 2.48 4.17 -13.06
N ARG A 42 3.45 4.76 -13.79
CA ARG A 42 3.71 6.21 -13.72
C ARG A 42 2.51 7.04 -14.19
N SER A 43 1.87 6.63 -15.29
CA SER A 43 0.66 7.30 -15.79
C SER A 43 -0.47 7.27 -14.75
N ALA A 44 -0.70 6.12 -14.12
CA ALA A 44 -1.66 5.99 -13.02
C ALA A 44 -1.32 6.92 -11.84
N MET A 45 -0.06 6.96 -11.43
CA MET A 45 0.39 7.86 -10.35
C MET A 45 0.16 9.33 -10.71
N ARG A 46 0.48 9.75 -11.94
CA ARG A 46 0.19 11.12 -12.40
C ARG A 46 -1.30 11.46 -12.28
N SER A 47 -2.18 10.56 -12.70
CA SER A 47 -3.63 10.76 -12.60
C SER A 47 -4.10 10.88 -11.15
N ILE A 48 -3.57 10.07 -10.24
CA ILE A 48 -3.90 10.14 -8.81
C ILE A 48 -3.46 11.48 -8.21
N TRP A 49 -2.22 11.90 -8.47
CA TRP A 49 -1.73 13.18 -7.98
C TRP A 49 -2.50 14.37 -8.54
N SER A 50 -2.81 14.38 -9.86
CA SER A 50 -3.65 15.42 -10.48
C SER A 50 -5.00 15.50 -9.79
N LYS A 51 -5.63 14.37 -9.50
CA LYS A 51 -6.91 14.33 -8.80
C LYS A 51 -6.81 14.90 -7.38
N LYS A 52 -5.73 14.59 -6.64
CA LYS A 52 -5.49 15.14 -5.30
C LYS A 52 -5.29 16.66 -5.31
N VAL A 53 -4.66 17.20 -6.35
CA VAL A 53 -4.52 18.66 -6.55
C VAL A 53 -5.87 19.29 -6.86
N GLU A 54 -6.66 18.73 -7.78
CA GLU A 54 -7.99 19.21 -8.13
C GLU A 54 -8.94 19.26 -6.92
N GLU A 55 -8.87 18.25 -6.06
CA GLU A 55 -9.68 18.16 -4.83
C GLU A 55 -9.22 19.13 -3.73
N GLY A 56 -8.07 19.80 -3.90
CA GLY A 56 -7.48 20.65 -2.85
C GLY A 56 -7.07 19.88 -1.60
N SER A 57 -6.87 18.56 -1.74
CA SER A 57 -6.52 17.67 -0.63
C SER A 57 -5.02 17.60 -0.34
N LEU A 58 -4.21 18.39 -1.04
CA LEU A 58 -2.76 18.42 -0.91
C LEU A 58 -2.32 19.58 -0.02
N VAL A 59 -1.57 19.27 1.04
CA VAL A 59 -0.98 20.24 1.96
C VAL A 59 0.53 20.23 1.77
N LEU A 60 1.11 21.39 1.47
CA LEU A 60 2.56 21.54 1.31
C LEU A 60 3.15 22.19 2.56
N VAL A 61 4.27 21.64 3.02
CA VAL A 61 5.04 22.17 4.16
C VAL A 61 6.52 22.16 3.77
N ASP A 62 7.23 23.20 4.16
CA ASP A 62 8.66 23.29 3.84
C ASP A 62 9.46 22.19 4.50
N ASP A 63 9.27 22.01 5.80
CA ASP A 63 9.88 20.90 6.55
C ASP A 63 9.03 20.57 7.79
N LEU A 64 9.08 19.29 8.19
CA LEU A 64 8.47 18.84 9.44
C LEU A 64 9.51 18.95 10.56
N GLN A 65 9.56 20.12 11.19
CA GLN A 65 10.44 20.33 12.35
C GLN A 65 9.90 19.54 13.56
N ILE A 66 10.57 18.46 13.88
CA ILE A 66 10.23 17.62 15.01
C ILE A 66 11.39 17.66 15.99
N HIS A 67 11.13 18.14 17.20
CA HIS A 67 12.14 18.23 18.26
C HIS A 67 12.38 16.86 18.90
N GLU A 68 13.62 16.55 19.17
CA GLU A 68 13.96 15.35 19.94
C GLU A 68 13.73 15.59 21.43
N PRO A 69 13.18 14.61 22.17
CA PRO A 69 12.72 13.29 21.73
C PRO A 69 11.37 13.35 21.01
N VAL A 70 11.28 12.65 19.86
CA VAL A 70 10.08 12.65 19.01
C VAL A 70 8.92 11.96 19.73
N LYS A 71 7.87 12.70 20.05
CA LYS A 71 6.65 12.19 20.70
C LYS A 71 5.47 12.23 19.74
N SER A 72 4.58 11.24 19.85
CA SER A 72 3.35 11.19 19.04
C SER A 72 2.41 12.37 19.27
N SER A 73 2.44 12.98 20.46
CA SER A 73 1.67 14.20 20.77
C SER A 73 2.11 15.38 19.90
N GLN A 74 3.40 15.59 19.70
CA GLN A 74 3.93 16.68 18.87
C GLN A 74 3.46 16.56 17.42
N ILE A 75 3.51 15.34 16.87
CA ILE A 75 3.02 15.09 15.51
C ILE A 75 1.52 15.39 15.42
N LYS A 76 0.75 14.95 16.40
CA LYS A 76 -0.69 15.22 16.44
C LYS A 76 -1.01 16.72 16.50
N GLU A 77 -0.28 17.48 17.30
CA GLU A 77 -0.43 18.95 17.39
C GLU A 77 -0.10 19.64 16.07
N ILE A 78 1.03 19.28 15.44
CA ILE A 78 1.43 19.83 14.13
C ILE A 78 0.35 19.56 13.08
N LEU A 79 -0.15 18.32 13.01
CA LEU A 79 -1.17 17.95 12.04
C LEU A 79 -2.54 18.60 12.33
N ALA A 80 -2.88 18.76 13.60
CA ALA A 80 -4.09 19.48 14.00
C ALA A 80 -4.02 20.96 13.58
N ASN A 81 -2.88 21.61 13.78
CA ASN A 81 -2.65 22.98 13.35
C ASN A 81 -2.75 23.17 11.82
N LEU A 82 -2.40 22.12 11.06
CA LEU A 82 -2.56 22.08 9.60
C LEU A 82 -3.99 21.67 9.17
N GLY A 83 -4.90 21.52 10.10
CA GLY A 83 -6.29 21.12 9.82
C GLY A 83 -6.43 19.72 9.24
N MET A 84 -5.50 18.82 9.57
CA MET A 84 -5.52 17.42 9.12
C MET A 84 -6.00 16.52 10.26
N GLU A 85 -7.18 15.93 10.12
CA GLU A 85 -7.69 14.91 11.05
C GLU A 85 -7.21 13.52 10.69
N LYS A 86 -7.12 13.23 9.39
CA LYS A 86 -6.62 11.97 8.82
C LYS A 86 -5.84 12.24 7.55
N GLY A 87 -4.82 11.44 7.29
CA GLY A 87 -4.10 11.61 6.05
C GLY A 87 -2.81 10.84 5.91
N LEU A 88 -2.20 11.03 4.77
CA LEU A 88 -0.93 10.46 4.39
C LEU A 88 0.16 11.53 4.45
N ILE A 89 1.25 11.22 5.13
CA ILE A 89 2.43 12.09 5.20
C ILE A 89 3.50 11.48 4.28
N VAL A 90 3.95 12.26 3.31
CA VAL A 90 4.95 11.84 2.34
C VAL A 90 6.23 12.64 2.55
N ILE A 91 7.30 11.92 2.81
CA ILE A 91 8.63 12.49 3.04
C ILE A 91 9.62 12.00 1.98
N SER A 92 10.64 12.81 1.69
CA SER A 92 11.67 12.46 0.72
C SER A 92 12.70 11.50 1.26
N GLU A 93 13.02 11.61 2.56
CA GLU A 93 14.06 10.84 3.25
C GLU A 93 13.47 10.11 4.46
N THR A 94 14.07 8.99 4.80
CA THR A 94 13.61 8.18 5.91
C THR A 94 13.98 8.85 7.24
N ASN A 95 12.99 9.27 8.00
CA ASN A 95 13.17 9.76 9.36
C ASN A 95 12.62 8.71 10.34
N GLU A 96 13.52 7.96 10.97
CA GLU A 96 13.14 6.89 11.91
C GLU A 96 12.34 7.41 13.10
N GLY A 97 12.67 8.59 13.61
CA GLY A 97 11.97 9.23 14.72
C GLY A 97 10.49 9.48 14.36
N LEU A 98 10.25 10.05 13.18
CA LEU A 98 8.91 10.32 12.67
C LEU A 98 8.13 9.01 12.47
N PHE A 99 8.75 7.98 11.90
CA PHE A 99 8.10 6.67 11.74
C PHE A 99 7.74 6.03 13.07
N LYS A 100 8.64 6.06 14.05
CA LYS A 100 8.38 5.49 15.38
C LYS A 100 7.25 6.23 16.11
N ALA A 101 7.22 7.55 16.03
CA ALA A 101 6.23 8.37 16.70
C ALA A 101 4.85 8.35 16.00
N SER A 102 4.81 8.18 14.68
CA SER A 102 3.56 8.09 13.91
C SER A 102 2.91 6.71 13.94
N ARG A 103 3.68 5.65 14.18
CA ARG A 103 3.22 4.25 14.14
C ARG A 103 1.99 3.98 15.02
N ASN A 104 1.86 4.67 16.15
CA ASN A 104 0.72 4.51 17.07
C ASN A 104 -0.52 5.32 16.63
N LEU A 105 -0.36 6.25 15.70
CA LEU A 105 -1.44 7.12 15.24
C LEU A 105 -2.18 6.46 14.07
N LYS A 106 -3.28 5.77 14.35
CA LYS A 106 -4.07 5.04 13.32
C LYS A 106 -4.63 5.93 12.20
N GLN A 107 -4.78 7.22 12.48
CA GLN A 107 -5.35 8.21 11.55
C GLN A 107 -4.33 8.69 10.51
N TYR A 108 -3.04 8.53 10.78
CA TYR A 108 -1.97 9.05 9.94
C TYR A 108 -1.03 7.93 9.51
N LYS A 109 -0.70 7.90 8.23
CA LYS A 109 0.28 6.99 7.67
C LYS A 109 1.46 7.79 7.14
N VAL A 110 2.67 7.44 7.55
CA VAL A 110 3.89 8.05 7.01
C VAL A 110 4.48 7.10 5.97
N GLN A 111 4.79 7.62 4.80
CA GLN A 111 5.43 6.87 3.72
C GLN A 111 6.58 7.67 3.11
N ASN A 112 7.59 6.93 2.68
CA ASN A 112 8.66 7.52 1.89
C ASN A 112 8.21 7.62 0.42
N LEU A 113 8.64 8.67 -0.28
CA LEU A 113 8.29 8.90 -1.67
C LEU A 113 8.57 7.69 -2.58
N ASN A 114 9.69 7.00 -2.35
CA ASN A 114 10.09 5.85 -3.17
C ASN A 114 9.21 4.60 -2.96
N SER A 115 8.49 4.53 -1.84
CA SER A 115 7.66 3.38 -1.45
C SER A 115 6.19 3.75 -1.27
N ILE A 116 5.74 4.81 -1.94
CA ILE A 116 4.33 5.21 -1.90
C ILE A 116 3.45 4.09 -2.43
N ASP A 117 2.48 3.71 -1.61
CA ASP A 117 1.41 2.81 -2.00
C ASP A 117 0.27 3.62 -2.66
N PRO A 118 -0.04 3.36 -3.94
CA PRO A 118 -1.15 4.03 -4.63
C PRO A 118 -2.49 3.89 -3.91
N SER A 119 -2.72 2.75 -3.26
CA SER A 119 -3.96 2.51 -2.50
C SER A 119 -4.07 3.45 -1.30
N ALA A 120 -2.97 3.63 -0.57
CA ALA A 120 -2.93 4.55 0.57
C ALA A 120 -3.13 6.01 0.13
N LEU A 121 -2.56 6.37 -1.04
CA LEU A 121 -2.71 7.71 -1.61
C LEU A 121 -4.16 8.01 -2.02
N ILE A 122 -4.86 7.04 -2.61
CA ILE A 122 -6.28 7.19 -2.99
C ILE A 122 -7.16 7.30 -1.76
N GLN A 123 -6.91 6.47 -0.74
CA GLN A 123 -7.72 6.42 0.49
C GLN A 123 -7.50 7.63 1.41
N ALA A 124 -6.38 8.31 1.29
CA ALA A 124 -6.07 9.46 2.12
C ALA A 124 -7.01 10.63 1.83
N GLU A 125 -7.67 11.19 2.84
CA GLU A 125 -8.48 12.39 2.73
C GLU A 125 -7.60 13.61 2.42
N LYS A 126 -6.49 13.76 3.14
CA LYS A 126 -5.48 14.79 2.90
C LYS A 126 -4.10 14.17 2.78
N VAL A 127 -3.26 14.75 1.95
CA VAL A 127 -1.89 14.33 1.73
C VAL A 127 -0.96 15.48 2.06
N LEU A 128 -0.08 15.26 3.02
CA LEU A 128 0.96 16.22 3.38
C LEU A 128 2.25 15.85 2.65
N LEU A 129 2.80 16.82 1.93
CA LEU A 129 4.06 16.72 1.23
C LEU A 129 5.06 17.73 1.77
N THR A 130 6.31 17.32 1.96
CA THR A 130 7.42 18.24 2.18
C THR A 130 7.90 18.82 0.85
N SER A 131 8.42 20.06 0.86
CA SER A 131 8.98 20.70 -0.34
C SER A 131 10.07 19.87 -0.99
N SER A 132 10.90 19.20 -0.21
CA SER A 132 11.93 18.27 -0.70
C SER A 132 11.32 17.04 -1.39
N ALA A 133 10.19 16.53 -0.87
CA ALA A 133 9.48 15.41 -1.48
C ALA A 133 8.80 15.84 -2.79
N LEU A 134 8.26 17.05 -2.87
CA LEU A 134 7.64 17.58 -4.09
C LEU A 134 8.65 17.67 -5.23
N ASN A 135 9.84 18.21 -4.98
CA ASN A 135 10.90 18.32 -6.00
C ASN A 135 11.31 16.93 -6.54
N LYS A 136 11.53 15.97 -5.67
CA LYS A 136 11.83 14.59 -6.08
C LYS A 136 10.65 13.93 -6.81
N LEU A 137 9.41 14.21 -6.41
CA LEU A 137 8.20 13.70 -7.06
C LEU A 137 8.11 14.20 -8.51
N THR A 138 8.32 15.48 -8.74
CA THR A 138 8.29 16.08 -10.09
C THR A 138 9.34 15.47 -11.00
N GLU A 139 10.55 15.22 -10.51
CA GLU A 139 11.58 14.53 -11.28
C GLU A 139 11.20 13.10 -11.67
N VAL A 140 10.59 12.35 -10.73
CA VAL A 140 10.19 10.95 -10.98
C VAL A 140 9.04 10.86 -11.95
N LEU A 141 8.08 11.80 -11.87
CA LEU A 141 6.90 11.81 -12.74
C LEU A 141 7.18 12.43 -14.12
N SER A 142 8.20 13.27 -14.29
CA SER A 142 8.57 13.85 -15.58
C SER A 142 9.25 12.84 -16.52
N LYS A 143 9.90 11.83 -15.98
CA LYS A 143 10.53 10.71 -16.73
C LYS A 143 9.49 9.71 -17.21
#